data_0164dad73965d32d4d7acb9c6faa1143
#
_entry.id   0164dad73965d32d4d7acb9c6faa1143
#
_cell.length_a   1.000
_cell.length_b   1.000
_cell.length_c   1.000
_cell.angle_alpha   90.00
_cell.angle_beta   90.00
_cell.angle_gamma   90.00
#
_symmetry.space_group_name_H-M   'P 1'
#
loop_
_entity.id
_entity.type
_entity.pdbx_description
1 polymer ?
#
loop_
_entity_poly.entity_id
_entity_poly.type
_entity_poly.pdbx_seq_one_letter_code
_entity_poly.pdbx_strand_id
1 'polypeptide(L)'
;MVFKRLLGSIGVGGPAVDMVLTSGAALPGGSLTGEVHLKGGNADFAVEHITLELVARVEAETDEGEHDGTVVFERFTVGGGFRLAEGEQHSVPFTVALPWETPISVLHGQPLGIVLGVRTELGVTGAKDKGDLDALAVRPLPVQEAILEAFGQTGFGFKSADLEYGRIGGTGQQLPFYQEIELTPAPQYAHAVNEIEVTFLATPGGMEVVLEADKRGGLFTGGHDTLTHFTVSQHGVEHTDWNAEVEGWVRQLVEHRSSYGTHSSHGHGDPHRDGHHPGEGHGHRSGPGMGTVVAAGAAGLAVGVVGGMVAAEVVDEVGDFFEGDEEEGGEG
;
A
#
# COMPACT_ATOMS: atom_id res chain seq x y z
N MET A 1 -23.89 -1.83 10.57
CA MET A 1 -23.17 -2.11 11.83
C MET A 1 -22.77 -0.79 12.44
N VAL A 2 -23.10 -0.58 13.70
CA VAL A 2 -22.80 0.70 14.40
C VAL A 2 -21.36 0.57 14.89
N PHE A 3 -20.42 1.24 14.23
CA PHE A 3 -19.06 1.37 14.75
C PHE A 3 -19.14 2.02 16.13
N LYS A 4 -18.61 1.33 17.15
CA LYS A 4 -18.41 1.92 18.46
C LYS A 4 -17.36 3.02 18.30
N ARG A 5 -17.80 4.28 18.38
CA ARG A 5 -16.92 5.43 18.50
C ARG A 5 -16.05 5.25 19.74
N LEU A 6 -14.80 4.95 19.53
CA LEU A 6 -13.79 5.09 20.58
C LEU A 6 -13.51 6.60 20.70
N LEU A 7 -14.26 7.25 21.57
CA LEU A 7 -13.86 8.55 22.09
C LEU A 7 -12.51 8.36 22.76
N GLY A 8 -11.44 8.82 22.07
CA GLY A 8 -10.10 8.77 22.61
C GLY A 8 -10.11 9.33 24.03
N SER A 9 -9.93 8.44 25.01
CA SER A 9 -10.00 8.77 26.43
C SER A 9 -8.84 9.67 26.79
N ILE A 10 -9.12 10.92 26.81
CA ILE A 10 -8.24 12.02 27.16
C ILE A 10 -7.99 11.97 28.66
N GLY A 11 -6.77 12.30 29.08
CA GLY A 11 -6.48 12.60 30.48
C GLY A 11 -7.56 13.54 31.04
N VAL A 12 -8.05 13.24 32.23
CA VAL A 12 -9.18 13.93 32.87
C VAL A 12 -9.07 15.44 32.69
N GLY A 13 -10.02 16.04 31.92
CA GLY A 13 -10.14 17.47 31.75
C GLY A 13 -9.60 18.13 30.48
N GLY A 14 -9.01 17.38 29.53
CA GLY A 14 -8.56 17.92 28.25
C GLY A 14 -9.67 18.06 27.19
N PRO A 15 -9.41 18.69 26.02
CA PRO A 15 -10.36 18.78 24.92
C PRO A 15 -10.59 17.41 24.28
N ALA A 16 -11.75 17.19 23.64
CA ALA A 16 -12.06 16.01 22.87
C ALA A 16 -12.09 16.34 21.37
N VAL A 17 -11.69 15.39 20.55
CA VAL A 17 -11.76 15.43 19.08
C VAL A 17 -12.50 14.20 18.58
N ASP A 18 -13.34 14.37 17.55
CA ASP A 18 -14.08 13.31 16.84
C ASP A 18 -14.19 13.76 15.38
N MET A 19 -13.90 12.87 14.43
CA MET A 19 -13.99 13.18 13.02
C MET A 19 -15.12 12.39 12.37
N VAL A 20 -15.86 13.04 11.48
CA VAL A 20 -16.96 12.41 10.75
C VAL A 20 -16.79 12.65 9.27
N LEU A 21 -16.62 11.56 8.52
CA LEU A 21 -16.65 11.60 7.06
C LEU A 21 -18.09 11.76 6.57
N THR A 22 -18.32 12.73 5.67
CA THR A 22 -19.66 13.01 5.11
C THR A 22 -19.95 12.21 3.86
N SER A 23 -18.94 11.73 3.14
CA SER A 23 -19.08 10.87 1.95
C SER A 23 -18.98 9.39 2.34
N GLY A 24 -19.65 8.54 1.56
CA GLY A 24 -19.40 7.10 1.62
C GLY A 24 -17.98 6.74 1.15
N ALA A 25 -17.80 5.56 0.51
CA ALA A 25 -16.49 5.17 0.01
C ALA A 25 -15.90 6.22 -0.96
N ALA A 26 -14.66 6.62 -0.71
CA ALA A 26 -13.91 7.57 -1.53
C ALA A 26 -13.41 6.92 -2.84
N LEU A 27 -12.74 7.71 -3.69
CA LEU A 27 -12.06 7.25 -4.92
C LEU A 27 -10.59 7.66 -4.86
N PRO A 28 -9.66 6.86 -5.40
CA PRO A 28 -8.29 7.30 -5.65
C PRO A 28 -8.27 8.60 -6.47
N GLY A 29 -7.44 9.58 -6.08
CA GLY A 29 -7.40 10.91 -6.71
C GLY A 29 -8.65 11.77 -6.50
N GLY A 30 -9.65 11.28 -5.77
CA GLY A 30 -10.89 11.99 -5.45
C GLY A 30 -10.77 12.90 -4.24
N SER A 31 -11.90 13.48 -3.82
CA SER A 31 -11.97 14.33 -2.63
C SER A 31 -12.56 13.57 -1.45
N LEU A 32 -11.93 13.72 -0.29
CA LEU A 32 -12.44 13.30 1.00
C LEU A 32 -13.00 14.51 1.74
N THR A 33 -14.26 14.46 2.14
CA THR A 33 -14.95 15.53 2.83
C THR A 33 -15.49 15.09 4.18
N GLY A 34 -15.45 15.98 5.16
CA GLY A 34 -15.90 15.68 6.50
C GLY A 34 -15.90 16.90 7.42
N GLU A 35 -16.10 16.66 8.69
CA GLU A 35 -16.02 17.65 9.76
C GLU A 35 -15.24 17.08 10.94
N VAL A 36 -14.36 17.90 11.51
CA VAL A 36 -13.71 17.63 12.79
C VAL A 36 -14.50 18.34 13.88
N HIS A 37 -15.06 17.59 14.81
CA HIS A 37 -15.81 18.09 15.93
C HIS A 37 -14.93 18.18 17.17
N LEU A 38 -14.81 19.36 17.74
CA LEU A 38 -14.05 19.63 18.93
C LEU A 38 -14.99 19.95 20.10
N LYS A 39 -14.62 19.49 21.28
CA LYS A 39 -15.27 19.85 22.51
C LYS A 39 -14.21 20.28 23.53
N GLY A 40 -14.32 21.53 24.03
CA GLY A 40 -13.45 22.06 25.07
C GLY A 40 -13.51 21.21 26.34
N GLY A 41 -12.39 21.12 27.03
CA GLY A 41 -12.28 20.45 28.32
C GLY A 41 -12.75 21.29 29.48
N ASN A 42 -12.11 21.14 30.66
CA ASN A 42 -12.41 21.89 31.87
C ASN A 42 -11.62 23.21 32.03
N ALA A 43 -10.98 23.64 30.96
CA ALA A 43 -10.24 24.90 30.83
C ALA A 43 -10.21 25.33 29.37
N ASP A 44 -9.75 26.55 29.12
CA ASP A 44 -9.52 27.07 27.79
C ASP A 44 -8.19 26.49 27.21
N PHE A 45 -8.22 26.09 25.95
CA PHE A 45 -7.08 25.54 25.25
C PHE A 45 -6.74 26.38 24.00
N ALA A 46 -5.46 26.57 23.72
CA ALA A 46 -5.00 27.07 22.44
C ALA A 46 -4.81 25.90 21.49
N VAL A 47 -5.63 25.80 20.47
CA VAL A 47 -5.50 24.82 19.37
C VAL A 47 -4.51 25.38 18.37
N GLU A 48 -3.35 24.75 18.24
CA GLU A 48 -2.29 25.16 17.33
C GLU A 48 -2.57 24.70 15.90
N HIS A 49 -2.91 23.43 15.74
CA HIS A 49 -3.28 22.82 14.47
C HIS A 49 -4.24 21.66 14.64
N ILE A 50 -4.93 21.35 13.58
CA ILE A 50 -5.73 20.13 13.39
C ILE A 50 -5.15 19.46 12.14
N THR A 51 -4.60 18.27 12.30
CA THR A 51 -4.00 17.51 11.23
C THR A 51 -4.79 16.25 10.96
N LEU A 52 -5.01 15.94 9.69
CA LEU A 52 -5.53 14.67 9.23
C LEU A 52 -4.39 13.89 8.59
N GLU A 53 -4.22 12.65 8.97
CA GLU A 53 -3.23 11.74 8.40
C GLU A 53 -3.93 10.54 7.78
N LEU A 54 -3.61 10.26 6.52
CA LEU A 54 -4.03 9.00 5.91
C LEU A 54 -3.05 7.91 6.33
N VAL A 55 -3.58 6.85 6.89
CA VAL A 55 -2.80 5.72 7.40
C VAL A 55 -3.21 4.43 6.71
N ALA A 56 -2.24 3.55 6.50
CA ALA A 56 -2.43 2.23 5.93
C ALA A 56 -1.68 1.19 6.76
N ARG A 57 -2.30 0.00 6.96
CA ARG A 57 -1.59 -1.18 7.44
C ARG A 57 -0.89 -1.80 6.26
N VAL A 58 0.41 -2.04 6.37
CA VAL A 58 1.25 -2.59 5.32
C VAL A 58 2.03 -3.80 5.83
N GLU A 59 2.33 -4.72 4.95
CA GLU A 59 3.26 -5.82 5.19
C GLU A 59 4.65 -5.39 4.72
N ALA A 60 5.68 -5.78 5.46
CA ALA A 60 7.06 -5.52 5.11
C ALA A 60 7.86 -6.81 5.25
N GLU A 61 8.47 -7.25 4.17
CA GLU A 61 9.41 -8.36 4.22
C GLU A 61 10.75 -7.93 4.81
N THR A 62 11.23 -8.68 5.79
CA THR A 62 12.54 -8.52 6.39
C THR A 62 13.27 -9.85 6.40
N ASP A 63 14.58 -9.85 6.68
CA ASP A 63 15.37 -11.08 6.84
C ASP A 63 14.83 -12.00 7.98
N GLU A 64 14.00 -11.46 8.88
CA GLU A 64 13.40 -12.19 10.01
C GLU A 64 11.96 -12.68 9.72
N GLY A 65 11.40 -12.35 8.55
CA GLY A 65 10.06 -12.70 8.09
C GLY A 65 9.19 -11.49 7.77
N GLU A 66 7.91 -11.74 7.54
CA GLU A 66 6.90 -10.72 7.29
C GLU A 66 6.50 -10.03 8.60
N HIS A 67 6.37 -8.72 8.58
CA HIS A 67 5.94 -7.91 9.70
C HIS A 67 4.91 -6.89 9.27
N ASP A 68 3.81 -6.82 10.02
CA ASP A 68 2.81 -5.77 9.86
C ASP A 68 3.32 -4.44 10.43
N GLY A 69 3.06 -3.36 9.71
CA GLY A 69 3.35 -2.01 10.14
C GLY A 69 2.27 -1.02 9.73
N THR A 70 2.29 0.17 10.32
CA THR A 70 1.40 1.26 9.92
C THR A 70 2.22 2.37 9.28
N VAL A 71 1.79 2.82 8.10
CA VAL A 71 2.43 3.89 7.34
C VAL A 71 1.50 5.08 7.23
N VAL A 72 1.98 6.27 7.60
CA VAL A 72 1.34 7.54 7.25
C VAL A 72 1.76 7.89 5.82
N PHE A 73 0.81 7.95 4.89
CA PHE A 73 1.14 8.17 3.48
C PHE A 73 0.70 9.53 2.93
N GLU A 74 -0.11 10.28 3.70
CA GLU A 74 -0.47 11.67 3.38
C GLU A 74 -0.87 12.42 4.65
N ARG A 75 -0.63 13.74 4.68
CA ARG A 75 -0.91 14.59 5.85
C ARG A 75 -1.49 15.94 5.42
N PHE A 76 -2.57 16.36 6.08
CA PHE A 76 -3.27 17.61 5.80
C PHE A 76 -3.47 18.42 7.06
N THR A 77 -3.09 19.69 7.08
CA THR A 77 -3.51 20.64 8.13
C THR A 77 -4.82 21.28 7.70
N VAL A 78 -5.90 20.98 8.44
CA VAL A 78 -7.27 21.42 8.08
C VAL A 78 -7.79 22.57 8.95
N GLY A 79 -7.09 22.92 10.03
CA GLY A 79 -7.46 24.03 10.91
C GLY A 79 -6.42 24.31 11.97
N GLY A 80 -6.72 25.25 12.86
CA GLY A 80 -5.88 25.65 14.00
C GLY A 80 -5.75 27.16 14.16
N GLY A 81 -4.91 27.59 15.12
CA GLY A 81 -4.68 28.99 15.41
C GLY A 81 -5.84 29.69 16.14
N PHE A 82 -6.64 28.95 16.91
CA PHE A 82 -7.75 29.51 17.68
C PHE A 82 -7.78 29.03 19.12
N ARG A 83 -8.55 29.73 19.94
CA ARG A 83 -8.81 29.33 21.33
C ARG A 83 -10.15 28.59 21.41
N LEU A 84 -10.14 27.44 22.03
CA LEU A 84 -11.29 26.63 22.36
C LEU A 84 -11.61 26.85 23.85
N ALA A 85 -12.75 27.49 24.16
CA ALA A 85 -13.11 27.77 25.54
C ALA A 85 -13.58 26.51 26.30
N GLU A 86 -13.61 26.58 27.63
CA GLU A 86 -14.13 25.51 28.48
C GLU A 86 -15.53 25.07 28.02
N GLY A 87 -15.69 23.77 27.70
CA GLY A 87 -16.94 23.15 27.26
C GLY A 87 -17.48 23.62 25.92
N GLU A 88 -16.78 24.51 25.20
CA GLU A 88 -17.15 24.97 23.87
C GLU A 88 -17.22 23.82 22.88
N GLN A 89 -18.18 23.84 21.94
CA GLN A 89 -18.25 22.97 20.81
C GLN A 89 -17.88 23.76 19.57
N HIS A 90 -16.95 23.23 18.79
CA HIS A 90 -16.48 23.84 17.55
C HIS A 90 -16.36 22.78 16.46
N SER A 91 -16.80 23.07 15.24
CA SER A 91 -16.71 22.17 14.09
C SER A 91 -15.89 22.80 12.98
N VAL A 92 -14.97 22.03 12.43
CA VAL A 92 -14.10 22.45 11.32
C VAL A 92 -14.39 21.55 10.12
N PRO A 93 -15.09 22.07 9.09
CA PRO A 93 -15.30 21.33 7.86
C PRO A 93 -13.99 21.24 7.06
N PHE A 94 -13.80 20.13 6.38
CA PHE A 94 -12.62 19.94 5.51
C PHE A 94 -13.00 19.31 4.17
N THR A 95 -12.14 19.56 3.19
CA THR A 95 -12.10 18.86 1.89
C THR A 95 -10.66 18.72 1.50
N VAL A 96 -10.18 17.48 1.39
CA VAL A 96 -8.80 17.15 1.02
C VAL A 96 -8.79 16.21 -0.18
N ALA A 97 -7.71 16.23 -0.97
CA ALA A 97 -7.57 15.36 -2.13
C ALA A 97 -6.84 14.08 -1.72
N LEU A 98 -7.39 12.91 -2.06
CA LEU A 98 -6.70 11.64 -1.89
C LEU A 98 -5.59 11.49 -2.94
N PRO A 99 -4.44 10.89 -2.60
CA PRO A 99 -3.46 10.47 -3.58
C PRO A 99 -4.09 9.56 -4.65
N TRP A 100 -3.57 9.64 -5.88
CA TRP A 100 -4.07 8.81 -6.98
C TRP A 100 -3.77 7.32 -6.78
N GLU A 101 -2.70 6.99 -6.08
CA GLU A 101 -2.30 5.62 -5.74
C GLU A 101 -2.93 5.11 -4.43
N THR A 102 -3.91 5.83 -3.85
CA THR A 102 -4.62 5.34 -2.66
C THR A 102 -5.22 3.97 -2.95
N PRO A 103 -4.90 2.94 -2.14
CA PRO A 103 -5.40 1.59 -2.35
C PRO A 103 -6.92 1.50 -2.32
N ILE A 104 -7.49 0.56 -3.04
CA ILE A 104 -8.91 0.23 -2.93
C ILE A 104 -9.13 -0.74 -1.77
N SER A 105 -10.10 -0.47 -0.92
CA SER A 105 -10.42 -1.33 0.24
C SER A 105 -11.75 -2.06 0.11
N VAL A 106 -12.57 -1.68 -0.87
CA VAL A 106 -13.86 -2.33 -1.14
C VAL A 106 -14.06 -2.52 -2.65
N LEU A 107 -14.60 -3.68 -3.04
CA LEU A 107 -15.00 -3.99 -4.42
C LEU A 107 -16.44 -4.51 -4.39
N HIS A 108 -17.34 -3.91 -5.20
CA HIS A 108 -18.77 -4.24 -5.20
C HIS A 108 -19.42 -4.24 -3.80
N GLY A 109 -18.93 -3.38 -2.90
CA GLY A 109 -19.41 -3.27 -1.51
C GLY A 109 -18.91 -4.37 -0.57
N GLN A 110 -18.00 -5.24 -1.03
CA GLN A 110 -17.33 -6.24 -0.21
C GLN A 110 -15.93 -5.75 0.18
N PRO A 111 -15.51 -5.93 1.44
CA PRO A 111 -14.15 -5.59 1.86
C PRO A 111 -13.12 -6.50 1.18
N LEU A 112 -11.97 -5.92 0.82
CA LEU A 112 -10.84 -6.65 0.23
C LEU A 112 -9.81 -7.12 1.28
N GLY A 113 -10.01 -6.83 2.56
CA GLY A 113 -9.02 -7.11 3.62
C GLY A 113 -8.08 -5.93 3.89
N ILE A 114 -8.05 -4.94 3.02
CA ILE A 114 -7.19 -3.76 3.14
C ILE A 114 -7.67 -2.84 4.26
N VAL A 115 -6.75 -2.43 5.14
CA VAL A 115 -7.03 -1.55 6.27
C VAL A 115 -6.46 -0.16 6.00
N LEU A 116 -7.36 0.80 5.84
CA LEU A 116 -7.05 2.22 5.68
C LEU A 116 -7.79 3.04 6.73
N GLY A 117 -7.15 4.12 7.21
CA GLY A 117 -7.75 5.01 8.19
C GLY A 117 -7.44 6.48 7.93
N VAL A 118 -8.21 7.33 8.59
CA VAL A 118 -7.93 8.76 8.74
C VAL A 118 -7.69 9.04 10.21
N ARG A 119 -6.45 9.31 10.57
CA ARG A 119 -6.09 9.73 11.93
C ARG A 119 -6.20 11.22 12.04
N THR A 120 -6.98 11.69 13.01
CA THR A 120 -7.09 13.11 13.36
C THR A 120 -6.18 13.39 14.54
N GLU A 121 -5.32 14.39 14.43
CA GLU A 121 -4.44 14.86 15.48
C GLU A 121 -4.78 16.31 15.84
N LEU A 122 -4.99 16.58 17.13
CA LEU A 122 -5.26 17.89 17.67
C LEU A 122 -4.04 18.38 18.47
N GLY A 123 -3.25 19.27 17.88
CA GLY A 123 -2.13 19.93 18.55
C GLY A 123 -2.61 21.01 19.51
N VAL A 124 -2.28 20.86 20.79
CA VAL A 124 -2.74 21.76 21.87
C VAL A 124 -1.56 22.22 22.70
N THR A 125 -1.42 23.55 22.90
CA THR A 125 -0.33 24.10 23.70
C THR A 125 -0.36 23.59 25.13
N GLY A 126 0.74 22.95 25.55
CA GLY A 126 0.95 22.52 26.95
C GLY A 126 0.16 21.25 27.34
N ALA A 127 -0.42 20.53 26.42
CA ALA A 127 -1.05 19.24 26.63
C ALA A 127 -0.46 18.18 25.67
N LYS A 128 -0.66 16.90 25.99
CA LYS A 128 -0.38 15.82 25.02
C LYS A 128 -1.38 15.91 23.86
N ASP A 129 -0.88 15.76 22.65
CA ASP A 129 -1.71 15.76 21.46
C ASP A 129 -2.79 14.66 21.55
N LYS A 130 -3.92 14.94 20.95
CA LYS A 130 -5.11 14.10 20.99
C LYS A 130 -5.44 13.62 19.60
N GLY A 131 -5.86 12.38 19.51
CA GLY A 131 -6.15 11.74 18.24
C GLY A 131 -7.47 10.98 18.24
N ASP A 132 -7.97 10.77 17.04
CA ASP A 132 -9.08 9.89 16.69
C ASP A 132 -8.70 9.15 15.42
N LEU A 133 -9.21 7.94 15.22
CA LEU A 133 -8.92 7.14 14.04
C LEU A 133 -10.23 6.58 13.48
N ASP A 134 -10.54 6.93 12.25
CA ASP A 134 -11.73 6.48 11.53
C ASP A 134 -11.36 5.64 10.33
N ALA A 135 -12.10 4.56 10.10
CA ALA A 135 -11.90 3.70 8.93
C ALA A 135 -12.19 4.46 7.63
N LEU A 136 -11.30 4.31 6.65
CA LEU A 136 -11.43 4.88 5.31
C LEU A 136 -11.80 3.80 4.30
N ALA A 137 -13.02 3.86 3.74
CA ALA A 137 -13.42 3.01 2.64
C ALA A 137 -13.07 3.68 1.29
N VAL A 138 -12.39 2.94 0.41
CA VAL A 138 -12.00 3.40 -0.93
C VAL A 138 -12.48 2.39 -1.96
N ARG A 139 -13.32 2.84 -2.92
CA ARG A 139 -13.80 2.03 -4.03
C ARG A 139 -12.93 2.22 -5.27
N PRO A 140 -12.92 1.26 -6.21
CA PRO A 140 -12.10 1.36 -7.41
C PRO A 140 -12.55 2.52 -8.32
N LEU A 141 -11.60 3.02 -9.10
CA LEU A 141 -11.87 3.82 -10.29
C LEU A 141 -12.60 2.95 -11.33
N PRO A 142 -13.43 3.53 -12.23
CA PRO A 142 -14.15 2.75 -13.24
C PRO A 142 -13.26 1.83 -14.08
N VAL A 143 -12.03 2.24 -14.38
CA VAL A 143 -11.08 1.41 -15.12
C VAL A 143 -10.53 0.24 -14.31
N GLN A 144 -10.26 0.43 -13.01
CA GLN A 144 -9.86 -0.66 -12.11
C GLN A 144 -10.98 -1.69 -11.98
N GLU A 145 -12.22 -1.21 -11.77
CA GLU A 145 -13.39 -2.07 -11.66
C GLU A 145 -13.60 -2.90 -12.95
N ALA A 146 -13.53 -2.26 -14.12
CA ALA A 146 -13.67 -2.94 -15.41
C ALA A 146 -12.59 -4.00 -15.66
N ILE A 147 -11.34 -3.73 -15.27
CA ILE A 147 -10.24 -4.70 -15.40
C ILE A 147 -10.45 -5.89 -14.44
N LEU A 148 -10.81 -5.62 -13.17
CA LEU A 148 -11.07 -6.69 -12.20
C LEU A 148 -12.28 -7.54 -12.58
N GLU A 149 -13.34 -6.93 -13.13
CA GLU A 149 -14.47 -7.66 -13.69
C GLU A 149 -14.06 -8.54 -14.87
N ALA A 150 -13.20 -8.04 -15.76
CA ALA A 150 -12.69 -8.81 -16.90
C ALA A 150 -11.85 -10.02 -16.46
N PHE A 151 -11.02 -9.88 -15.43
CA PHE A 151 -10.34 -11.03 -14.81
C PHE A 151 -11.36 -12.07 -14.33
N GLY A 152 -12.40 -11.64 -13.60
CA GLY A 152 -13.47 -12.54 -13.15
C GLY A 152 -14.20 -13.22 -14.31
N GLN A 153 -14.56 -12.48 -15.37
CA GLN A 153 -15.27 -13.00 -16.54
C GLN A 153 -14.42 -13.97 -17.37
N THR A 154 -13.10 -13.80 -17.39
CA THR A 154 -12.16 -14.70 -18.07
C THR A 154 -11.74 -15.90 -17.21
N GLY A 155 -12.31 -16.03 -16.01
CA GLY A 155 -12.23 -17.21 -15.16
C GLY A 155 -11.19 -17.16 -14.05
N PHE A 156 -10.59 -15.99 -13.78
CA PHE A 156 -9.73 -15.78 -12.61
C PHE A 156 -10.60 -15.55 -11.37
N GLY A 157 -10.16 -16.06 -10.23
CA GLY A 157 -10.84 -15.88 -8.94
C GLY A 157 -10.07 -14.93 -8.04
N PHE A 158 -10.75 -14.00 -7.36
CA PHE A 158 -10.13 -13.24 -6.29
C PHE A 158 -9.68 -14.19 -5.17
N LYS A 159 -8.45 -14.03 -4.68
CA LYS A 159 -7.86 -14.82 -3.58
C LYS A 159 -7.70 -13.95 -2.34
N SER A 160 -6.88 -12.92 -2.41
CA SER A 160 -6.55 -11.97 -1.34
C SER A 160 -6.15 -10.62 -1.90
N ALA A 161 -5.97 -9.66 -1.01
CA ALA A 161 -5.30 -8.42 -1.33
C ALA A 161 -4.58 -7.92 -0.06
N ASP A 162 -3.42 -7.33 -0.25
CA ASP A 162 -2.57 -6.77 0.78
C ASP A 162 -1.88 -5.48 0.31
N LEU A 163 -1.09 -4.88 1.20
CA LEU A 163 -0.28 -3.69 0.91
C LEU A 163 1.18 -3.99 1.24
N GLU A 164 2.00 -4.06 0.22
CA GLU A 164 3.43 -4.31 0.34
C GLU A 164 4.23 -3.01 0.52
N TYR A 165 5.03 -2.95 1.60
CA TYR A 165 5.94 -1.85 1.83
C TYR A 165 7.17 -1.96 0.93
N GLY A 166 7.20 -1.16 -0.12
CA GLY A 166 8.28 -1.23 -1.11
C GLY A 166 8.01 -0.39 -2.35
N ARG A 167 8.83 -0.60 -3.36
CA ARG A 167 8.70 0.07 -4.66
C ARG A 167 8.90 -0.89 -5.79
N ILE A 168 7.98 -0.90 -6.72
CA ILE A 168 8.07 -1.67 -7.96
C ILE A 168 9.06 -0.98 -8.90
N GLY A 169 10.11 -1.69 -9.28
CA GLY A 169 11.16 -1.17 -10.16
C GLY A 169 10.63 -0.81 -11.55
N GLY A 170 11.06 0.33 -12.08
CA GLY A 170 10.70 0.76 -13.45
C GLY A 170 9.34 1.43 -13.58
N THR A 171 8.61 1.65 -12.48
CA THR A 171 7.31 2.32 -12.44
C THR A 171 7.39 3.79 -12.03
N GLY A 172 6.26 4.50 -12.18
CA GLY A 172 6.07 5.85 -11.69
C GLY A 172 5.53 5.95 -10.26
N GLN A 173 5.59 4.87 -9.46
CA GLN A 173 5.03 4.78 -8.11
C GLN A 173 5.47 5.96 -7.21
N GLN A 174 4.51 6.59 -6.55
CA GLN A 174 4.72 7.72 -5.65
C GLN A 174 4.68 7.30 -4.17
N LEU A 175 3.72 6.43 -3.77
CA LEU A 175 3.60 5.96 -2.40
C LEU A 175 4.75 5.01 -2.03
N PRO A 176 5.10 4.89 -0.73
CA PRO A 176 6.16 4.00 -0.26
C PRO A 176 5.74 2.53 -0.17
N PHE A 177 4.54 2.22 -0.58
CA PHE A 177 3.94 0.90 -0.63
C PHE A 177 3.03 0.80 -1.87
N TYR A 178 2.62 -0.39 -2.23
CA TYR A 178 1.69 -0.66 -3.31
C TYR A 178 0.69 -1.74 -2.90
N GLN A 179 -0.43 -1.81 -3.62
CA GLN A 179 -1.45 -2.83 -3.38
C GLN A 179 -1.26 -3.99 -4.35
N GLU A 180 -1.17 -5.20 -3.83
CA GLU A 180 -1.29 -6.43 -4.57
C GLU A 180 -2.70 -6.98 -4.46
N ILE A 181 -3.28 -7.36 -5.61
CA ILE A 181 -4.55 -8.07 -5.69
C ILE A 181 -4.25 -9.43 -6.28
N GLU A 182 -4.28 -10.45 -5.43
CA GLU A 182 -3.97 -11.81 -5.78
C GLU A 182 -5.17 -12.52 -6.42
N LEU A 183 -4.92 -13.16 -7.55
CA LEU A 183 -5.92 -13.88 -8.32
C LEU A 183 -5.51 -15.34 -8.52
N THR A 184 -6.42 -16.26 -8.22
CA THR A 184 -6.27 -17.65 -8.66
C THR A 184 -6.40 -17.73 -10.18
N PRO A 185 -5.48 -18.43 -10.88
CA PRO A 185 -5.47 -18.46 -12.33
C PRO A 185 -6.68 -19.20 -12.90
N ALA A 186 -7.15 -18.72 -14.05
CA ALA A 186 -8.15 -19.43 -14.83
C ALA A 186 -7.66 -20.83 -15.25
N PRO A 187 -8.55 -21.83 -15.40
CA PRO A 187 -8.15 -23.23 -15.64
C PRO A 187 -7.17 -23.44 -16.80
N GLN A 188 -7.28 -22.63 -17.85
CA GLN A 188 -6.39 -22.69 -19.01
C GLN A 188 -4.95 -22.26 -18.70
N TYR A 189 -4.72 -21.48 -17.64
CA TYR A 189 -3.42 -20.97 -17.22
C TYR A 189 -2.88 -21.66 -15.97
N ALA A 190 -3.67 -22.45 -15.24
CA ALA A 190 -3.30 -23.11 -13.99
C ALA A 190 -2.10 -24.08 -14.09
N HIS A 191 -1.76 -24.52 -15.33
CA HIS A 191 -0.57 -25.33 -15.58
C HIS A 191 0.72 -24.48 -15.68
N ALA A 192 0.60 -23.19 -15.95
CA ALA A 192 1.71 -22.28 -16.22
C ALA A 192 2.02 -21.34 -15.04
N VAL A 193 0.99 -20.90 -14.31
CA VAL A 193 1.11 -19.97 -13.18
C VAL A 193 0.32 -20.50 -12.00
N ASN A 194 0.76 -20.23 -10.78
CA ASN A 194 0.03 -20.60 -9.56
C ASN A 194 -0.92 -19.49 -9.14
N GLU A 195 -0.52 -18.26 -9.43
CA GLU A 195 -1.15 -17.04 -8.99
C GLU A 195 -0.78 -15.91 -9.93
N ILE A 196 -1.64 -14.92 -10.05
CA ILE A 196 -1.35 -13.66 -10.72
C ILE A 196 -1.65 -12.53 -9.74
N GLU A 197 -0.69 -11.65 -9.57
CA GLU A 197 -0.79 -10.44 -8.78
C GLU A 197 -1.04 -9.26 -9.71
N VAL A 198 -1.97 -8.40 -9.32
CA VAL A 198 -2.37 -7.22 -10.09
C VAL A 198 -2.16 -5.99 -9.22
N THR A 199 -1.29 -5.09 -9.66
CA THR A 199 -1.07 -3.79 -9.03
C THR A 199 -1.53 -2.66 -9.95
N PHE A 200 -2.21 -1.68 -9.38
CA PHE A 200 -2.68 -0.49 -10.07
C PHE A 200 -1.97 0.76 -9.58
N LEU A 201 -1.23 1.44 -10.45
CA LEU A 201 -0.61 2.72 -10.16
C LEU A 201 -1.33 3.82 -10.96
N ALA A 202 -2.31 4.45 -10.33
CA ALA A 202 -3.13 5.47 -10.97
C ALA A 202 -2.43 6.84 -10.92
N THR A 203 -2.68 7.65 -11.95
CA THR A 203 -2.21 9.03 -12.08
C THR A 203 -3.34 9.89 -12.68
N PRO A 204 -3.25 11.24 -12.63
CA PRO A 204 -4.22 12.09 -13.34
C PRO A 204 -4.33 11.79 -14.84
N GLY A 205 -3.27 11.28 -15.47
CA GLY A 205 -3.19 11.06 -16.93
C GLY A 205 -3.57 9.67 -17.39
N GLY A 206 -3.67 8.70 -16.48
CA GLY A 206 -3.91 7.29 -16.82
C GLY A 206 -3.60 6.37 -15.67
N MET A 207 -3.40 5.12 -15.99
CA MET A 207 -3.07 4.09 -15.00
C MET A 207 -2.03 3.14 -15.59
N GLU A 208 -1.04 2.82 -14.81
CA GLU A 208 -0.15 1.70 -15.07
C GLU A 208 -0.70 0.46 -14.35
N VAL A 209 -0.79 -0.65 -15.07
CA VAL A 209 -1.20 -1.95 -14.54
C VAL A 209 0.02 -2.84 -14.57
N VAL A 210 0.44 -3.33 -13.43
CA VAL A 210 1.55 -4.27 -13.30
C VAL A 210 0.97 -5.65 -13.03
N LEU A 211 1.39 -6.62 -13.81
CA LEU A 211 1.08 -8.03 -13.58
C LEU A 211 2.35 -8.78 -13.22
N GLU A 212 2.26 -9.55 -12.16
CA GLU A 212 3.26 -10.51 -11.74
C GLU A 212 2.67 -11.91 -11.68
N ALA A 213 3.48 -12.92 -11.97
CA ALA A 213 3.10 -14.32 -11.81
C ALA A 213 3.99 -14.97 -10.78
N ASP A 214 3.41 -15.45 -9.69
CA ASP A 214 4.16 -16.08 -8.61
C ASP A 214 4.92 -17.34 -9.05
N LYS A 215 6.15 -17.46 -8.56
CA LYS A 215 6.95 -18.68 -8.60
C LYS A 215 6.69 -19.48 -7.32
N ARG A 216 6.42 -20.77 -7.47
CA ARG A 216 6.43 -21.70 -6.34
C ARG A 216 7.76 -21.63 -5.59
N GLY A 217 7.77 -20.99 -4.47
CA GLY A 217 8.93 -20.84 -3.61
C GLY A 217 9.19 -19.36 -3.36
N GLY A 218 8.33 -18.79 -2.57
CA GLY A 218 8.31 -17.41 -2.14
C GLY A 218 9.68 -16.81 -1.87
N LEU A 219 9.69 -15.53 -1.82
CA LEU A 219 10.79 -14.64 -1.53
C LEU A 219 11.55 -14.19 -2.78
N PHE A 220 11.57 -12.91 -2.96
CA PHE A 220 12.43 -12.13 -3.84
C PHE A 220 13.89 -12.58 -3.73
N THR A 221 14.21 -13.76 -4.26
CA THR A 221 15.59 -14.13 -4.50
C THR A 221 15.98 -13.46 -5.79
N GLY A 222 16.73 -12.38 -5.71
CA GLY A 222 17.44 -11.60 -6.71
C GLY A 222 17.58 -12.10 -8.16
N GLY A 223 16.55 -12.70 -8.70
CA GLY A 223 16.43 -13.14 -10.08
C GLY A 223 15.21 -12.42 -10.64
N HIS A 224 15.42 -11.61 -11.65
CA HIS A 224 14.47 -10.84 -12.43
C HIS A 224 13.09 -11.52 -12.52
N ASP A 225 12.20 -11.23 -11.59
CA ASP A 225 10.81 -11.59 -11.71
C ASP A 225 10.25 -10.81 -12.90
N THR A 226 9.53 -11.52 -13.76
CA THR A 226 9.08 -10.93 -15.02
C THR A 226 7.84 -10.12 -14.74
N LEU A 227 8.05 -8.87 -14.32
CA LEU A 227 6.98 -7.88 -14.25
C LEU A 227 6.56 -7.50 -15.67
N THR A 228 5.28 -7.47 -15.91
CA THR A 228 4.73 -7.00 -17.18
C THR A 228 3.90 -5.76 -16.91
N HIS A 229 4.22 -4.68 -17.61
CA HIS A 229 3.62 -3.36 -17.43
C HIS A 229 2.70 -3.02 -18.59
N PHE A 230 1.51 -2.52 -18.28
CA PHE A 230 0.55 -2.02 -19.25
C PHE A 230 0.09 -0.62 -18.86
N THR A 231 -0.08 0.25 -19.83
CA THR A 231 -0.59 1.59 -19.59
C THR A 231 -1.98 1.70 -20.20
N VAL A 232 -2.96 2.12 -19.39
CA VAL A 232 -4.34 2.29 -19.81
C VAL A 232 -4.85 3.69 -19.54
N SER A 233 -5.82 4.13 -20.35
CA SER A 233 -6.49 5.41 -20.15
C SER A 233 -7.60 5.26 -19.12
N GLN A 234 -7.82 6.31 -18.32
CA GLN A 234 -9.01 6.41 -17.47
C GLN A 234 -10.27 6.84 -18.23
N HIS A 235 -10.12 7.18 -19.53
CA HIS A 235 -11.22 7.61 -20.39
C HIS A 235 -11.62 6.54 -21.39
N GLY A 236 -12.89 6.47 -21.73
CA GLY A 236 -13.41 5.53 -22.73
C GLY A 236 -13.49 4.08 -22.25
N VAL A 237 -13.55 3.88 -20.93
CA VAL A 237 -13.60 2.56 -20.28
C VAL A 237 -14.73 1.68 -20.85
N GLU A 238 -15.89 2.28 -21.13
CA GLU A 238 -17.07 1.62 -21.68
C GLU A 238 -16.94 1.20 -23.15
N HIS A 239 -15.89 1.63 -23.85
CA HIS A 239 -15.65 1.31 -25.27
C HIS A 239 -14.54 0.29 -25.48
N THR A 240 -13.89 -0.13 -24.40
CA THR A 240 -12.77 -1.08 -24.43
C THR A 240 -13.28 -2.49 -24.15
N ASP A 241 -12.86 -3.45 -24.96
CA ASP A 241 -13.07 -4.88 -24.70
C ASP A 241 -12.02 -5.36 -23.67
N TRP A 242 -12.33 -5.13 -22.38
CA TRP A 242 -11.44 -5.48 -21.29
C TRP A 242 -11.16 -6.98 -21.19
N ASN A 243 -12.07 -7.83 -21.62
CA ASN A 243 -11.84 -9.28 -21.65
C ASN A 243 -10.71 -9.62 -22.62
N ALA A 244 -10.73 -9.02 -23.82
CA ALA A 244 -9.67 -9.22 -24.81
C ALA A 244 -8.34 -8.63 -24.37
N GLU A 245 -8.34 -7.45 -23.71
CA GLU A 245 -7.14 -6.83 -23.16
C GLU A 245 -6.50 -7.70 -22.08
N VAL A 246 -7.26 -8.11 -21.05
CA VAL A 246 -6.79 -8.95 -19.95
C VAL A 246 -6.27 -10.31 -20.46
N GLU A 247 -6.97 -10.97 -21.39
CA GLU A 247 -6.47 -12.19 -22.00
C GLU A 247 -5.14 -11.98 -22.74
N GLY A 248 -5.00 -10.84 -23.43
CA GLY A 248 -3.77 -10.45 -24.10
C GLY A 248 -2.62 -10.27 -23.11
N TRP A 249 -2.87 -9.58 -22.01
CA TRP A 249 -1.88 -9.34 -20.96
C TRP A 249 -1.40 -10.62 -20.29
N VAL A 250 -2.34 -11.49 -19.89
CA VAL A 250 -2.00 -12.77 -19.25
C VAL A 250 -1.22 -13.67 -20.21
N ARG A 251 -1.61 -13.70 -21.49
CA ARG A 251 -0.87 -14.46 -22.49
C ARG A 251 0.57 -13.97 -22.61
N GLN A 252 0.77 -12.66 -22.68
CA GLN A 252 2.10 -12.05 -22.74
C GLN A 252 2.93 -12.40 -21.50
N LEU A 253 2.34 -12.32 -20.30
CA LEU A 253 2.98 -12.67 -19.03
C LEU A 253 3.45 -14.14 -19.04
N VAL A 254 2.58 -15.07 -19.45
CA VAL A 254 2.88 -16.50 -19.51
C VAL A 254 3.94 -16.84 -20.59
N GLU A 255 3.90 -16.17 -21.74
CA GLU A 255 4.88 -16.35 -22.83
C GLU A 255 6.28 -15.84 -22.41
N HIS A 256 6.36 -14.68 -21.77
CA HIS A 256 7.63 -14.15 -21.24
C HIS A 256 8.24 -15.13 -20.25
N ARG A 257 7.45 -15.64 -19.30
CA ARG A 257 7.92 -16.62 -18.32
C ARG A 257 8.48 -17.90 -18.97
N SER A 258 7.82 -18.40 -19.99
CA SER A 258 8.24 -19.62 -20.71
C SER A 258 9.58 -19.45 -21.41
N SER A 259 9.88 -18.25 -21.93
CA SER A 259 11.12 -17.98 -22.65
C SER A 259 12.35 -17.91 -21.74
N TYR A 260 12.22 -17.46 -20.49
CA TYR A 260 13.31 -17.43 -19.51
C TYR A 260 13.61 -18.82 -18.91
N GLY A 261 12.62 -19.71 -18.83
CA GLY A 261 12.79 -21.08 -18.33
C GLY A 261 13.63 -21.99 -19.24
N THR A 262 13.67 -21.71 -20.53
CA THR A 262 14.39 -22.55 -21.54
C THR A 262 15.89 -22.25 -21.69
N HIS A 263 16.38 -21.11 -21.21
CA HIS A 263 17.81 -20.77 -21.30
C HIS A 263 18.67 -21.32 -20.16
N SER A 264 18.09 -21.89 -19.11
CA SER A 264 18.84 -22.44 -17.96
C SER A 264 19.25 -23.94 -18.12
N SER A 265 18.86 -24.63 -19.17
CA SER A 265 19.05 -26.08 -19.29
C SER A 265 20.10 -26.53 -20.33
N HIS A 266 20.95 -25.65 -20.82
CA HIS A 266 22.12 -26.11 -21.62
C HIS A 266 23.33 -26.30 -20.70
N GLY A 267 23.30 -27.42 -19.98
CA GLY A 267 24.46 -27.98 -19.30
C GLY A 267 25.55 -28.33 -20.34
N HIS A 268 26.69 -27.72 -20.18
CA HIS A 268 27.92 -28.15 -20.84
C HIS A 268 28.25 -29.59 -20.47
N GLY A 269 28.05 -30.48 -21.39
CA GLY A 269 28.73 -31.77 -21.41
C GLY A 269 30.19 -31.55 -21.79
N ASP A 270 31.06 -31.81 -20.84
CA ASP A 270 32.50 -31.81 -21.01
C ASP A 270 32.95 -33.12 -21.69
N PRO A 271 33.67 -33.13 -22.81
CA PRO A 271 34.43 -34.29 -23.23
C PRO A 271 35.86 -34.21 -22.68
N HIS A 272 36.21 -35.19 -21.88
CA HIS A 272 37.57 -35.51 -21.43
C HIS A 272 38.67 -35.18 -22.45
N ARG A 273 39.71 -34.50 -21.99
CA ARG A 273 41.05 -34.72 -22.48
C ARG A 273 42.11 -34.46 -21.43
N ASP A 274 42.85 -35.52 -21.10
CA ASP A 274 44.08 -35.54 -20.30
C ASP A 274 45.18 -34.63 -20.88
N GLY A 275 46.02 -34.07 -19.99
CA GLY A 275 47.27 -33.43 -20.38
C GLY A 275 47.96 -32.67 -19.24
N HIS A 276 48.94 -33.33 -18.63
CA HIS A 276 49.89 -32.77 -17.67
C HIS A 276 50.68 -31.57 -18.20
N HIS A 277 50.96 -30.55 -17.41
CA HIS A 277 52.26 -30.19 -16.81
C HIS A 277 52.24 -28.83 -16.09
N PRO A 278 53.18 -28.60 -15.13
CA PRO A 278 53.12 -27.50 -14.18
C PRO A 278 54.00 -26.31 -14.60
N GLY A 279 53.67 -25.12 -14.13
CA GLY A 279 54.49 -23.92 -14.34
C GLY A 279 54.04 -22.74 -13.50
N GLU A 280 54.96 -22.30 -12.70
CA GLU A 280 54.95 -21.23 -11.71
C GLU A 280 54.60 -19.84 -12.25
N GLY A 281 54.07 -19.00 -11.36
CA GLY A 281 54.62 -17.65 -11.19
C GLY A 281 53.77 -16.44 -11.51
N HIS A 282 53.60 -15.63 -10.46
CA HIS A 282 53.43 -14.16 -10.45
C HIS A 282 52.12 -13.58 -10.98
N GLY A 283 51.25 -13.01 -10.15
CA GLY A 283 51.42 -11.76 -9.42
C GLY A 283 50.97 -10.58 -10.23
N HIS A 284 49.89 -9.92 -9.83
CA HIS A 284 49.64 -8.50 -9.73
C HIS A 284 48.15 -8.11 -9.85
N ARG A 285 47.63 -7.61 -8.72
CA ARG A 285 47.00 -6.30 -8.50
C ARG A 285 45.73 -5.97 -9.30
N SER A 286 44.65 -5.97 -8.54
CA SER A 286 43.90 -4.82 -8.00
C SER A 286 43.14 -3.97 -9.01
N GLY A 287 41.83 -4.01 -8.84
CA GLY A 287 40.90 -2.96 -9.20
C GLY A 287 39.60 -3.16 -8.43
N PRO A 288 39.13 -2.14 -7.68
CA PRO A 288 37.95 -2.31 -6.82
C PRO A 288 36.69 -2.20 -7.66
N GLY A 289 35.93 -3.28 -7.73
CA GLY A 289 34.53 -3.23 -8.13
C GLY A 289 33.72 -2.69 -6.96
N MET A 290 33.11 -1.55 -7.15
CA MET A 290 32.11 -1.03 -6.20
C MET A 290 30.89 -1.95 -6.23
N GLY A 291 30.80 -2.83 -5.27
CA GLY A 291 29.55 -3.44 -4.84
C GLY A 291 28.92 -2.50 -3.82
N THR A 292 27.84 -1.84 -4.18
CA THR A 292 27.04 -1.09 -3.22
C THR A 292 26.22 -2.09 -2.42
N VAL A 293 26.71 -2.44 -1.24
CA VAL A 293 25.94 -3.17 -0.24
C VAL A 293 25.07 -2.12 0.44
N VAL A 294 23.78 -2.13 0.21
CA VAL A 294 22.81 -1.41 1.06
C VAL A 294 22.46 -2.33 2.21
N ALA A 295 23.17 -2.19 3.31
CA ALA A 295 22.76 -2.77 4.57
C ALA A 295 21.68 -1.86 5.16
N ALA A 296 20.44 -2.24 5.12
CA ALA A 296 19.37 -1.64 5.91
C ALA A 296 19.44 -2.22 7.33
N GLY A 297 20.16 -1.52 8.21
CA GLY A 297 20.12 -1.79 9.64
C GLY A 297 18.91 -1.13 10.26
N ALA A 298 18.15 -1.89 11.01
CA ALA A 298 17.10 -1.37 11.89
C ALA A 298 17.72 -0.45 12.95
N ALA A 299 17.53 0.84 12.82
CA ALA A 299 17.72 1.82 13.87
C ALA A 299 16.89 3.04 13.52
N GLY A 300 16.04 3.45 14.45
CA GLY A 300 15.15 4.60 14.35
C GLY A 300 15.77 5.81 13.67
N LEU A 301 15.22 6.21 12.56
CA LEU A 301 15.61 7.40 11.84
C LEU A 301 14.52 8.46 11.98
N ALA A 302 14.79 9.42 12.87
CA ALA A 302 14.18 10.73 12.76
C ALA A 302 14.78 11.40 11.50
N VAL A 303 14.01 11.51 10.43
CA VAL A 303 14.45 12.19 9.22
C VAL A 303 13.74 13.54 9.12
N GLY A 304 14.56 14.59 9.19
CA GLY A 304 14.12 15.96 9.00
C GLY A 304 13.69 16.21 7.55
N VAL A 305 12.63 17.00 7.43
CA VAL A 305 12.04 17.45 6.16
C VAL A 305 13.02 18.29 5.36
N VAL A 306 13.39 17.87 4.17
CA VAL A 306 13.92 18.73 3.12
C VAL A 306 13.17 18.43 1.83
N GLY A 307 12.28 19.37 1.44
CA GLY A 307 11.73 19.46 0.10
C GLY A 307 10.73 18.39 -0.32
N GLY A 308 9.48 18.49 0.13
CA GLY A 308 8.33 17.96 -0.61
C GLY A 308 8.12 16.44 -0.68
N MET A 309 8.92 15.63 0.00
CA MET A 309 8.67 14.21 0.18
C MET A 309 8.35 13.93 1.64
N VAL A 310 7.16 13.49 1.93
CA VAL A 310 6.80 12.98 3.25
C VAL A 310 7.55 11.65 3.41
N ALA A 311 8.53 11.61 4.31
CA ALA A 311 9.16 10.36 4.69
C ALA A 311 8.12 9.50 5.42
N ALA A 312 7.93 8.27 4.99
CA ALA A 312 7.05 7.33 5.67
C ALA A 312 7.56 7.10 7.10
N GLU A 313 6.72 7.41 8.07
CA GLU A 313 6.97 7.16 9.49
C GLU A 313 6.20 5.87 9.85
N VAL A 314 6.93 4.80 10.15
CA VAL A 314 6.33 3.57 10.67
C VAL A 314 6.02 3.81 12.14
N VAL A 315 4.76 3.75 12.52
CA VAL A 315 4.29 4.02 13.87
C VAL A 315 3.77 2.73 14.50
N ASP A 316 4.52 2.18 15.43
CA ASP A 316 4.17 0.94 16.16
C ASP A 316 2.89 1.09 17.04
N GLU A 317 2.46 2.30 17.33
CA GLU A 317 1.39 2.58 18.30
C GLU A 317 -0.04 2.36 17.76
N VAL A 318 -0.21 2.07 16.48
CA VAL A 318 -1.53 1.93 15.83
C VAL A 318 -1.95 0.46 15.66
N GLY A 319 -1.03 -0.49 15.87
CA GLY A 319 -1.30 -1.94 15.73
C GLY A 319 -2.47 -2.42 16.59
N ASP A 320 -2.52 -2.00 17.85
CA ASP A 320 -3.58 -2.41 18.81
C ASP A 320 -5.00 -1.94 18.43
N PHE A 321 -5.13 -0.95 17.54
CA PHE A 321 -6.44 -0.42 17.15
C PHE A 321 -7.16 -1.33 16.14
N PHE A 322 -6.41 -2.05 15.31
CA PHE A 322 -6.97 -2.90 14.26
C PHE A 322 -7.22 -4.35 14.71
N GLU A 323 -6.66 -4.78 15.86
CA GLU A 323 -6.83 -6.14 16.39
C GLU A 323 -8.11 -6.38 17.22
N GLY A 324 -8.97 -5.36 17.39
CA GLY A 324 -10.06 -5.34 18.38
C GLY A 324 -11.37 -6.08 18.04
N ASP A 325 -11.58 -6.73 16.90
CA ASP A 325 -12.92 -7.19 16.48
C ASP A 325 -13.11 -8.70 16.23
N GLU A 326 -12.19 -9.60 16.62
CA GLU A 326 -12.37 -11.06 16.39
C GLU A 326 -12.81 -11.90 17.60
N GLU A 327 -13.14 -11.33 18.75
CA GLU A 327 -13.68 -12.13 19.87
C GLU A 327 -15.05 -11.62 20.35
N GLU A 328 -16.15 -12.13 19.80
CA GLU A 328 -17.38 -12.56 20.50
C GLU A 328 -18.40 -13.19 19.53
N GLY A 329 -18.27 -14.47 19.29
CA GLY A 329 -19.23 -15.29 18.54
C GLY A 329 -19.17 -16.76 18.92
N GLY A 330 -19.16 -17.06 20.23
CA GLY A 330 -19.25 -18.42 20.71
C GLY A 330 -19.93 -18.51 22.06
N GLU A 331 -21.04 -19.27 22.07
CA GLU A 331 -21.81 -19.82 23.17
C GLU A 331 -23.08 -19.06 23.62
N GLY A 332 -24.22 -19.72 23.30
CA GLY A 332 -25.52 -19.47 23.91
C GLY A 332 -26.63 -20.10 23.10
#